data_e3bc59bb6a72281d8eebddc4b79db717
#
_entry.id   e3bc59bb6a72281d8eebddc4b79db717
#
_cell.length_a   1.000
_cell.length_b   1.000
_cell.length_c   1.000
_cell.angle_alpha   90.00
_cell.angle_beta   90.00
_cell.angle_gamma   90.00
#
_symmetry.space_group_name_H-M   'P 1'
#
loop_
_entity.id
_entity.type
_entity.pdbx_description
1 polymer ?
#
loop_
_entity_poly.entity_id
_entity_poly.type
_entity_poly.pdbx_seq_one_letter_code
_entity_poly.pdbx_strand_id
1 'polypeptide(L)'
;MLLIRNANIKTMAGPDLKNGCLLLENGKIAAVGQTVDAPEGVETLDAQGRLLTPGCVEAHCHIGLDNEGMRWEGMDYNEIVEPLTPQLRAIDSINPQDEAFGLALRGGVTTACTGPGSANVVGGTFAIVKLAGKRVDRMILRAPAAMKCAFGENPKGCYGHDKRQSPMTRMAVAALLRELLLRTLRYRDDKEAGKNPAFDMKLEAMLPVVNGEIPLKCHAHRADDILTAVRIAREFGLKLTLDHCTDGELIADELAKEQVPVFVGPSLGGKTKVELRNKSFTTAGTLYRAGLTVSIITDAPVIPLQYLPLAAGFGRSADGGGVARHHHQPGPQPRHRCACRQS
;
A
#
# COMPACT_ATOMS: atom_id res chain seq x y z
N MET A 1 13.81 -22.29 -18.33
CA MET A 1 14.12 -22.66 -16.93
C MET A 1 15.41 -21.98 -16.50
N LEU A 2 15.54 -21.66 -15.21
CA LEU A 2 16.76 -21.12 -14.61
C LEU A 2 16.98 -21.79 -13.26
N LEU A 3 18.14 -22.39 -13.05
CA LEU A 3 18.56 -22.91 -11.74
C LEU A 3 19.49 -21.90 -11.06
N ILE A 4 19.10 -21.41 -9.90
CA ILE A 4 19.98 -20.62 -9.02
C ILE A 4 20.53 -21.58 -7.96
N ARG A 5 21.86 -21.67 -7.84
CA ARG A 5 22.54 -22.53 -6.87
C ARG A 5 23.47 -21.73 -5.96
N ASN A 6 23.91 -22.37 -4.87
CA ASN A 6 24.81 -21.78 -3.88
C ASN A 6 24.29 -20.44 -3.28
N ALA A 7 22.97 -20.33 -3.06
CA ALA A 7 22.34 -19.14 -2.52
C ALA A 7 22.00 -19.31 -1.01
N ASN A 8 22.18 -18.24 -0.23
CA ASN A 8 21.61 -18.18 1.11
C ASN A 8 20.17 -17.70 0.98
N ILE A 9 19.22 -18.63 0.97
CA ILE A 9 17.81 -18.35 0.62
C ILE A 9 17.01 -18.03 1.88
N LYS A 10 16.41 -16.84 1.92
CA LYS A 10 15.35 -16.47 2.85
C LYS A 10 14.00 -16.80 2.21
N THR A 11 13.43 -17.96 2.55
CA THR A 11 12.22 -18.45 1.87
C THR A 11 10.98 -17.62 2.20
N MET A 12 10.94 -16.96 3.33
CA MET A 12 9.78 -16.23 3.90
C MET A 12 8.52 -17.11 4.06
N ALA A 13 8.61 -18.40 3.72
CA ALA A 13 7.50 -19.35 3.78
C ALA A 13 7.86 -20.61 4.61
N GLY A 14 9.09 -20.72 5.05
CA GLY A 14 9.63 -21.84 5.79
C GLY A 14 11.05 -21.58 6.28
N PRO A 15 11.83 -22.63 6.61
CA PRO A 15 13.21 -22.48 7.06
C PRO A 15 14.10 -21.80 6.01
N ASP A 16 15.06 -21.02 6.49
CA ASP A 16 16.13 -20.47 5.64
C ASP A 16 17.08 -21.59 5.18
N LEU A 17 17.59 -21.48 3.97
CA LEU A 17 18.53 -22.42 3.39
C LEU A 17 19.90 -21.75 3.19
N LYS A 18 20.96 -22.39 3.69
CA LYS A 18 22.35 -22.00 3.40
C LYS A 18 22.84 -22.80 2.20
N ASN A 19 23.47 -22.11 1.22
CA ASN A 19 23.95 -22.73 -0.02
C ASN A 19 22.88 -23.60 -0.73
N GLY A 20 21.63 -23.12 -0.67
CA GLY A 20 20.49 -23.81 -1.30
C GLY A 20 20.36 -23.52 -2.79
N CYS A 21 19.39 -24.20 -3.38
CA CYS A 21 19.05 -24.09 -4.79
C CYS A 21 17.59 -23.68 -4.98
N LEU A 22 17.33 -22.95 -6.06
CA LEU A 22 15.98 -22.54 -6.49
C LEU A 22 15.87 -22.75 -8.00
N LEU A 23 14.84 -23.49 -8.44
CA LEU A 23 14.51 -23.69 -9.84
C LEU A 23 13.34 -22.81 -10.24
N LEU A 24 13.53 -22.03 -11.30
CA LEU A 24 12.49 -21.22 -11.92
C LEU A 24 12.08 -21.85 -13.24
N GLU A 25 10.77 -21.99 -13.44
CA GLU A 25 10.18 -22.49 -14.68
C GLU A 25 8.94 -21.65 -15.03
N ASN A 26 8.86 -21.18 -16.29
CA ASN A 26 7.72 -20.37 -16.77
C ASN A 26 7.38 -19.17 -15.89
N GLY A 27 8.42 -18.50 -15.34
CA GLY A 27 8.25 -17.35 -14.46
C GLY A 27 7.78 -17.69 -13.04
N LYS A 28 7.80 -18.96 -12.65
CA LYS A 28 7.37 -19.43 -11.33
C LYS A 28 8.48 -20.18 -10.61
N ILE A 29 8.40 -20.24 -9.28
CA ILE A 29 9.26 -21.11 -8.49
C ILE A 29 8.74 -22.55 -8.63
N ALA A 30 9.47 -23.40 -9.35
CA ALA A 30 9.16 -24.81 -9.51
C ALA A 30 9.62 -25.63 -8.31
N ALA A 31 10.81 -25.34 -7.79
CA ALA A 31 11.36 -26.02 -6.61
C ALA A 31 12.31 -25.12 -5.82
N VAL A 32 12.40 -25.33 -4.51
CA VAL A 32 13.38 -24.71 -3.61
C VAL A 32 13.81 -25.73 -2.56
N GLY A 33 15.11 -25.87 -2.35
CA GLY A 33 15.66 -26.85 -1.41
C GLY A 33 17.17 -26.76 -1.26
N GLN A 34 17.74 -27.64 -0.45
CA GLN A 34 19.19 -27.78 -0.32
C GLN A 34 19.79 -28.26 -1.63
N THR A 35 19.13 -29.19 -2.29
CA THR A 35 19.37 -29.66 -3.64
C THR A 35 18.05 -29.67 -4.39
N VAL A 36 18.12 -29.43 -5.69
CA VAL A 36 16.94 -29.43 -6.58
C VAL A 36 17.32 -30.18 -7.86
N ASP A 37 16.49 -31.13 -8.25
CA ASP A 37 16.63 -31.80 -9.52
C ASP A 37 16.27 -30.84 -10.66
N ALA A 38 17.17 -30.69 -11.60
CA ALA A 38 16.99 -29.82 -12.77
C ALA A 38 17.36 -30.60 -14.05
N PRO A 39 16.68 -30.35 -15.18
CA PRO A 39 17.02 -30.98 -16.44
C PRO A 39 18.48 -30.70 -16.87
N GLU A 40 19.06 -31.66 -17.60
CA GLU A 40 20.37 -31.50 -18.19
C GLU A 40 20.38 -30.28 -19.14
N GLY A 41 21.42 -29.43 -19.05
CA GLY A 41 21.55 -28.24 -19.89
C GLY A 41 20.72 -27.03 -19.45
N VAL A 42 20.07 -27.07 -18.27
CA VAL A 42 19.35 -25.90 -17.72
C VAL A 42 20.32 -24.74 -17.49
N GLU A 43 19.89 -23.52 -17.84
CA GLU A 43 20.63 -22.28 -17.53
C GLU A 43 20.88 -22.22 -16.03
N THR A 44 22.14 -22.01 -15.62
CA THR A 44 22.50 -22.04 -14.19
C THR A 44 23.20 -20.76 -13.80
N LEU A 45 22.69 -20.13 -12.71
CA LEU A 45 23.30 -18.99 -12.02
C LEU A 45 23.89 -19.45 -10.69
N ASP A 46 25.21 -19.29 -10.54
CA ASP A 46 25.86 -19.49 -9.25
C ASP A 46 25.78 -18.22 -8.40
N ALA A 47 25.03 -18.27 -7.32
CA ALA A 47 24.85 -17.13 -6.41
C ALA A 47 26.07 -16.86 -5.50
N GLN A 48 27.06 -17.78 -5.45
CA GLN A 48 28.32 -17.60 -4.69
C GLN A 48 28.09 -17.25 -3.21
N GLY A 49 27.11 -17.86 -2.57
CA GLY A 49 26.75 -17.58 -1.19
C GLY A 49 26.00 -16.27 -0.95
N ARG A 50 25.58 -15.56 -2.01
CA ARG A 50 24.81 -14.34 -1.87
C ARG A 50 23.42 -14.63 -1.32
N LEU A 51 22.84 -13.59 -0.69
CA LEU A 51 21.49 -13.63 -0.19
C LEU A 51 20.46 -13.63 -1.34
N LEU A 52 19.55 -14.58 -1.31
CA LEU A 52 18.40 -14.65 -2.22
C LEU A 52 17.12 -14.50 -1.40
N THR A 53 16.29 -13.53 -1.76
CA THR A 53 15.01 -13.25 -1.11
C THR A 53 13.91 -13.11 -2.17
N PRO A 54 12.63 -13.29 -1.81
CA PRO A 54 11.55 -12.76 -2.63
C PRO A 54 11.73 -11.26 -2.86
N GLY A 55 11.28 -10.75 -4.02
CA GLY A 55 11.26 -9.32 -4.27
C GLY A 55 10.38 -8.59 -3.26
N CYS A 56 10.83 -7.39 -2.85
CA CYS A 56 10.06 -6.56 -1.94
C CYS A 56 8.75 -6.08 -2.59
N VAL A 57 7.72 -5.94 -1.75
CA VAL A 57 6.40 -5.42 -2.14
C VAL A 57 6.18 -4.11 -1.41
N GLU A 58 6.01 -3.02 -2.14
CA GLU A 58 5.61 -1.72 -1.59
C GLU A 58 4.09 -1.68 -1.42
N ALA A 59 3.62 -1.40 -0.21
CA ALA A 59 2.19 -1.41 0.10
C ALA A 59 1.49 -0.05 -0.12
N HIS A 60 2.26 1.03 -0.30
CA HIS A 60 1.72 2.37 -0.55
C HIS A 60 2.76 3.30 -1.16
N CYS A 61 2.55 3.69 -2.39
CA CYS A 61 3.35 4.69 -3.09
C CYS A 61 2.54 5.36 -4.22
N HIS A 62 3.20 6.27 -4.95
CA HIS A 62 2.65 7.00 -6.09
C HIS A 62 3.50 6.82 -7.36
N ILE A 63 4.29 5.75 -7.42
CA ILE A 63 5.17 5.46 -8.56
C ILE A 63 4.39 5.40 -9.87
N GLY A 64 4.90 6.06 -10.89
CA GLY A 64 4.30 6.19 -12.21
C GLY A 64 3.17 7.21 -12.31
N LEU A 65 2.73 7.81 -11.16
CA LEU A 65 1.75 8.89 -11.11
C LEU A 65 2.41 10.22 -10.68
N ASP A 66 3.59 10.15 -10.08
CA ASP A 66 4.50 11.26 -9.87
C ASP A 66 5.81 10.88 -10.57
N ASN A 67 5.98 11.37 -11.80
CA ASN A 67 7.03 10.94 -12.70
C ASN A 67 8.35 11.63 -12.38
N GLU A 68 9.40 10.85 -12.23
CA GLU A 68 10.75 11.34 -11.91
C GLU A 68 11.22 12.39 -12.91
N GLY A 69 11.64 13.56 -12.40
CA GLY A 69 12.18 14.64 -13.22
C GLY A 69 11.20 15.46 -14.06
N MET A 70 9.89 15.13 -14.09
CA MET A 70 8.90 15.79 -14.94
C MET A 70 8.18 16.98 -14.29
N ARG A 71 8.48 17.29 -13.01
CA ARG A 71 7.87 18.42 -12.27
C ARG A 71 6.32 18.31 -12.27
N TRP A 72 5.65 19.46 -12.29
CA TRP A 72 4.18 19.55 -12.21
C TRP A 72 3.45 18.78 -13.33
N GLU A 73 4.03 18.71 -14.52
CA GLU A 73 3.41 18.04 -15.66
C GLU A 73 3.35 16.51 -15.47
N GLY A 74 4.34 15.95 -14.77
CA GLY A 74 4.36 14.53 -14.41
C GLY A 74 3.69 14.20 -13.08
N MET A 75 3.03 15.16 -12.41
CA MET A 75 2.44 15.00 -11.08
C MET A 75 0.92 14.74 -11.16
N ASP A 76 0.52 13.54 -11.61
CA ASP A 76 -0.87 13.13 -11.81
C ASP A 76 -1.52 12.44 -10.59
N TYR A 77 -0.82 12.37 -9.48
CA TYR A 77 -1.31 11.62 -8.31
C TYR A 77 -2.34 12.38 -7.45
N ASN A 78 -2.56 13.68 -7.66
CA ASN A 78 -3.55 14.47 -6.92
C ASN A 78 -4.45 15.29 -7.84
N GLU A 79 -5.73 14.94 -7.90
CA GLU A 79 -6.76 15.80 -8.48
C GLU A 79 -7.18 16.84 -7.44
N ILE A 80 -6.64 18.04 -7.52
CA ILE A 80 -6.79 19.04 -6.46
C ILE A 80 -8.00 19.97 -6.64
N VAL A 81 -8.79 19.81 -7.69
CA VAL A 81 -9.91 20.73 -7.97
C VAL A 81 -11.16 20.36 -7.16
N GLU A 82 -11.41 19.08 -6.95
CA GLU A 82 -12.58 18.55 -6.27
C GLU A 82 -12.20 17.59 -5.13
N PRO A 83 -12.79 17.71 -3.92
CA PRO A 83 -12.39 16.90 -2.77
C PRO A 83 -12.88 15.43 -2.82
N LEU A 84 -13.84 15.10 -3.67
CA LEU A 84 -14.43 13.76 -3.81
C LEU A 84 -14.35 13.28 -5.25
N THR A 85 -13.35 12.46 -5.55
CA THR A 85 -13.07 11.93 -6.89
C THR A 85 -12.90 10.41 -6.89
N PRO A 86 -13.85 9.63 -6.33
CA PRO A 86 -13.72 8.18 -6.22
C PRO A 86 -13.67 7.47 -7.58
N GLN A 87 -14.16 8.09 -8.66
CA GLN A 87 -14.18 7.55 -10.01
C GLN A 87 -12.82 7.51 -10.70
N LEU A 88 -11.81 8.20 -10.16
CA LEU A 88 -10.46 8.20 -10.73
C LEU A 88 -9.76 6.86 -10.46
N ARG A 89 -9.00 6.41 -11.45
CA ARG A 89 -8.30 5.13 -11.39
C ARG A 89 -6.82 5.34 -11.66
N ALA A 90 -5.96 4.87 -10.76
CA ALA A 90 -4.51 4.96 -10.93
C ALA A 90 -4.02 4.42 -12.29
N ILE A 91 -4.64 3.35 -12.79
CA ILE A 91 -4.24 2.71 -14.05
C ILE A 91 -4.35 3.62 -15.28
N ASP A 92 -5.11 4.71 -15.19
CA ASP A 92 -5.29 5.64 -16.31
C ASP A 92 -4.14 6.66 -16.42
N SER A 93 -3.32 6.82 -15.36
CA SER A 93 -2.18 7.75 -15.33
C SER A 93 -0.83 7.07 -15.07
N ILE A 94 -0.79 5.78 -14.71
CA ILE A 94 0.51 5.10 -14.49
C ILE A 94 1.33 5.12 -15.78
N ASN A 95 2.51 5.75 -15.72
CA ASN A 95 3.51 5.76 -16.78
C ASN A 95 4.59 4.70 -16.55
N PRO A 96 4.56 3.55 -17.24
CA PRO A 96 5.57 2.50 -17.08
C PRO A 96 6.96 2.86 -17.61
N GLN A 97 7.09 4.00 -18.31
CA GLN A 97 8.36 4.51 -18.85
C GLN A 97 9.11 5.38 -17.84
N ASP A 98 8.49 5.73 -16.71
CA ASP A 98 9.14 6.45 -15.62
C ASP A 98 10.36 5.67 -15.14
N GLU A 99 11.51 6.35 -15.05
CA GLU A 99 12.78 5.71 -14.63
C GLU A 99 12.71 5.15 -13.20
N ALA A 100 11.82 5.66 -12.36
CA ALA A 100 11.60 5.17 -11.00
C ALA A 100 11.29 3.66 -10.97
N PHE A 101 10.61 3.10 -12.00
CA PHE A 101 10.38 1.66 -12.10
C PHE A 101 11.69 0.87 -12.20
N GLY A 102 12.60 1.34 -13.07
CA GLY A 102 13.92 0.72 -13.24
C GLY A 102 14.78 0.83 -11.99
N LEU A 103 14.73 1.99 -11.30
CA LEU A 103 15.42 2.22 -10.02
C LEU A 103 14.90 1.28 -8.93
N ALA A 104 13.58 1.16 -8.81
CA ALA A 104 12.92 0.28 -7.84
C ALA A 104 13.31 -1.19 -8.04
N LEU A 105 13.30 -1.68 -9.30
CA LEU A 105 13.72 -3.05 -9.62
C LEU A 105 15.19 -3.28 -9.24
N ARG A 106 16.09 -2.33 -9.49
CA ARG A 106 17.49 -2.43 -9.05
C ARG A 106 17.62 -2.42 -7.53
N GLY A 107 16.70 -1.77 -6.82
CA GLY A 107 16.58 -1.82 -5.35
C GLY A 107 15.94 -3.10 -4.81
N GLY A 108 15.54 -4.05 -5.67
CA GLY A 108 14.92 -5.31 -5.27
C GLY A 108 13.42 -5.21 -4.99
N VAL A 109 12.76 -4.10 -5.36
CA VAL A 109 11.30 -3.96 -5.26
C VAL A 109 10.68 -4.41 -6.58
N THR A 110 9.79 -5.39 -6.54
CA THR A 110 9.24 -6.04 -7.75
C THR A 110 7.76 -5.79 -7.95
N THR A 111 7.07 -5.32 -6.92
CA THR A 111 5.62 -5.11 -6.92
C THR A 111 5.30 -3.89 -6.07
N ALA A 112 4.37 -3.06 -6.52
CA ALA A 112 3.90 -1.91 -5.75
C ALA A 112 2.38 -1.77 -5.81
N CYS A 113 1.80 -1.33 -4.69
CA CYS A 113 0.46 -0.79 -4.61
C CYS A 113 0.57 0.73 -4.79
N THR A 114 0.22 1.22 -5.98
CA THR A 114 0.33 2.62 -6.37
C THR A 114 -1.03 3.22 -6.68
N GLY A 115 -1.17 4.52 -6.42
CA GLY A 115 -2.45 5.19 -6.60
C GLY A 115 -2.44 6.66 -6.20
N PRO A 116 -3.64 7.27 -6.07
CA PRO A 116 -3.76 8.69 -5.78
C PRO A 116 -3.11 9.11 -4.46
N GLY A 117 -2.64 10.35 -4.42
CA GLY A 117 -2.12 11.01 -3.22
C GLY A 117 -3.20 11.38 -2.22
N SER A 118 -2.87 12.26 -1.29
CA SER A 118 -3.69 12.54 -0.11
C SER A 118 -4.32 13.94 -0.10
N ALA A 119 -4.35 14.64 -1.23
CA ALA A 119 -5.00 15.95 -1.29
C ALA A 119 -6.51 15.86 -1.12
N ASN A 120 -7.14 14.80 -1.65
CA ASN A 120 -8.59 14.61 -1.68
C ASN A 120 -9.09 13.89 -0.42
N VAL A 121 -10.30 14.19 0.01
CA VAL A 121 -11.01 13.37 1.02
C VAL A 121 -11.21 11.95 0.49
N VAL A 122 -11.62 11.81 -0.78
CA VAL A 122 -11.60 10.53 -1.52
C VAL A 122 -10.97 10.78 -2.88
N GLY A 123 -9.85 10.11 -3.18
CA GLY A 123 -8.98 10.43 -4.32
C GLY A 123 -9.09 9.49 -5.50
N GLY A 124 -9.71 8.30 -5.34
CA GLY A 124 -9.78 7.30 -6.40
C GLY A 124 -9.14 5.96 -6.02
N THR A 125 -9.02 5.07 -6.99
CA THR A 125 -8.60 3.68 -6.75
C THR A 125 -7.11 3.44 -6.97
N PHE A 126 -6.51 2.68 -6.06
CA PHE A 126 -5.18 2.10 -6.17
C PHE A 126 -5.17 0.87 -7.08
N ALA A 127 -4.01 0.59 -7.66
CA ALA A 127 -3.72 -0.66 -8.35
C ALA A 127 -2.47 -1.34 -7.78
N ILE A 128 -2.43 -2.67 -7.80
CA ILE A 128 -1.23 -3.44 -7.52
C ILE A 128 -0.62 -3.84 -8.86
N VAL A 129 0.63 -3.45 -9.08
CA VAL A 129 1.33 -3.66 -10.34
C VAL A 129 2.69 -4.34 -10.14
N LYS A 130 3.09 -5.17 -11.10
CA LYS A 130 4.50 -5.56 -11.27
C LYS A 130 5.29 -4.37 -11.77
N LEU A 131 6.53 -4.21 -11.30
CA LEU A 131 7.36 -3.08 -11.73
C LEU A 131 8.10 -3.32 -13.06
N ALA A 132 8.06 -4.54 -13.57
CA ALA A 132 8.63 -4.90 -14.87
C ALA A 132 7.54 -4.91 -15.94
N GLY A 133 7.71 -4.09 -16.98
CA GLY A 133 6.77 -4.00 -18.09
C GLY A 133 6.91 -2.70 -18.88
N LYS A 134 6.19 -2.60 -20.00
CA LYS A 134 6.14 -1.40 -20.86
C LYS A 134 4.72 -0.88 -21.07
N ARG A 135 3.73 -1.64 -20.59
CA ARG A 135 2.32 -1.31 -20.75
C ARG A 135 1.59 -1.70 -19.46
N VAL A 136 0.92 -0.72 -18.85
CA VAL A 136 0.26 -0.87 -17.55
C VAL A 136 -0.69 -2.06 -17.51
N ASP A 137 -1.50 -2.27 -18.55
CA ASP A 137 -2.47 -3.38 -18.62
C ASP A 137 -1.85 -4.77 -18.41
N ARG A 138 -0.56 -4.94 -18.77
CA ARG A 138 0.18 -6.20 -18.60
C ARG A 138 0.95 -6.27 -17.29
N MET A 139 0.98 -5.17 -16.55
CA MET A 139 1.65 -5.07 -15.25
C MET A 139 0.67 -5.24 -14.08
N ILE A 140 -0.63 -5.09 -14.33
CA ILE A 140 -1.67 -5.16 -13.31
C ILE A 140 -1.76 -6.58 -12.72
N LEU A 141 -1.64 -6.68 -11.39
CA LEU A 141 -1.99 -7.86 -10.61
C LEU A 141 -3.41 -7.75 -10.05
N ARG A 142 -3.81 -6.52 -9.65
CA ARG A 142 -5.15 -6.22 -9.15
C ARG A 142 -5.49 -4.75 -9.36
N ALA A 143 -6.64 -4.48 -9.96
CA ALA A 143 -7.25 -3.16 -10.06
C ALA A 143 -8.78 -3.29 -10.12
N PRO A 144 -9.56 -2.60 -9.30
CA PRO A 144 -9.11 -1.77 -8.18
C PRO A 144 -8.58 -2.61 -7.01
N ALA A 145 -7.58 -2.08 -6.29
CA ALA A 145 -6.99 -2.74 -5.12
C ALA A 145 -7.49 -2.16 -3.79
N ALA A 146 -7.70 -0.86 -3.75
CA ALA A 146 -8.19 -0.10 -2.59
C ALA A 146 -8.77 1.23 -3.06
N MET A 147 -9.60 1.88 -2.25
CA MET A 147 -10.07 3.25 -2.45
C MET A 147 -9.31 4.20 -1.55
N LYS A 148 -8.61 5.19 -2.13
CA LYS A 148 -7.88 6.21 -1.36
C LYS A 148 -8.84 7.14 -0.65
N CYS A 149 -8.57 7.36 0.64
CA CYS A 149 -9.11 8.51 1.34
C CYS A 149 -8.05 9.18 2.22
N ALA A 150 -8.27 10.45 2.61
CA ALA A 150 -7.34 11.18 3.44
C ALA A 150 -8.04 12.01 4.51
N PHE A 151 -7.40 12.02 5.68
CA PHE A 151 -7.75 12.84 6.84
C PHE A 151 -6.63 13.84 7.14
N GLY A 152 -6.92 14.80 8.00
CA GLY A 152 -5.91 15.68 8.58
C GLY A 152 -5.51 16.86 7.74
N GLU A 153 -4.22 17.14 7.75
CA GLU A 153 -3.64 18.39 7.24
C GLU A 153 -3.76 18.55 5.73
N ASN A 154 -3.59 17.45 4.97
CA ASN A 154 -3.52 17.52 3.52
C ASN A 154 -4.83 18.01 2.87
N PRO A 155 -6.02 17.39 3.07
CA PRO A 155 -7.26 17.91 2.48
C PRO A 155 -7.65 19.29 3.04
N LYS A 156 -7.37 19.56 4.32
CA LYS A 156 -7.61 20.89 4.91
C LYS A 156 -6.73 21.95 4.27
N GLY A 157 -5.44 21.67 4.01
CA GLY A 157 -4.51 22.57 3.35
C GLY A 157 -4.96 22.83 1.91
N CYS A 158 -5.07 21.76 1.13
CA CYS A 158 -5.37 21.84 -0.30
C CYS A 158 -6.68 22.61 -0.60
N TYR A 159 -7.76 22.31 0.09
CA TYR A 159 -9.06 22.93 -0.19
C TYR A 159 -9.33 24.13 0.71
N GLY A 160 -9.17 23.96 2.01
CA GLY A 160 -9.52 24.97 2.98
C GLY A 160 -8.58 26.16 2.98
N HIS A 161 -7.28 25.92 3.17
CA HIS A 161 -6.30 26.98 3.26
C HIS A 161 -6.01 27.61 1.89
N ASP A 162 -5.70 26.80 0.90
CA ASP A 162 -5.21 27.31 -0.39
C ASP A 162 -6.34 27.83 -1.29
N LYS A 163 -7.51 27.16 -1.30
CA LYS A 163 -8.63 27.49 -2.20
C LYS A 163 -9.83 28.12 -1.54
N ARG A 164 -9.86 28.20 -0.22
CA ARG A 164 -11.01 28.74 0.55
C ARG A 164 -12.31 27.99 0.29
N GLN A 165 -12.22 26.66 0.12
CA GLN A 165 -13.33 25.76 -0.14
C GLN A 165 -13.40 24.66 0.93
N SER A 166 -14.50 23.92 0.99
CA SER A 166 -14.64 22.75 1.87
C SER A 166 -13.75 21.59 1.34
N PRO A 167 -13.07 20.85 2.23
CA PRO A 167 -13.09 20.95 3.69
C PRO A 167 -12.03 21.92 4.26
N MET A 168 -12.42 22.74 5.24
CA MET A 168 -11.50 23.54 6.05
C MET A 168 -11.19 22.90 7.41
N THR A 169 -12.02 22.00 7.87
CA THR A 169 -11.92 21.38 9.21
C THR A 169 -11.92 19.86 9.14
N ARG A 170 -11.40 19.19 10.18
CA ARG A 170 -11.53 17.73 10.34
C ARG A 170 -12.98 17.26 10.39
N MET A 171 -13.88 18.07 10.96
CA MET A 171 -15.31 17.80 10.95
C MET A 171 -15.85 17.76 9.51
N ALA A 172 -15.47 18.70 8.64
CA ALA A 172 -15.88 18.74 7.24
C ALA A 172 -15.31 17.56 6.44
N VAL A 173 -14.04 17.17 6.67
CA VAL A 173 -13.45 15.96 6.06
C VAL A 173 -14.30 14.72 6.39
N ALA A 174 -14.59 14.52 7.68
CA ALA A 174 -15.41 13.38 8.13
C ALA A 174 -16.85 13.44 7.61
N ALA A 175 -17.46 14.64 7.54
CA ALA A 175 -18.81 14.83 7.03
C ALA A 175 -18.92 14.49 5.54
N LEU A 176 -17.98 14.98 4.71
CA LEU A 176 -17.95 14.70 3.27
C LEU A 176 -17.81 13.19 2.98
N LEU A 177 -16.94 12.50 3.73
CA LEU A 177 -16.79 11.05 3.58
C LEU A 177 -18.10 10.32 3.97
N ARG A 178 -18.71 10.67 5.11
CA ARG A 178 -19.99 10.06 5.53
C ARG A 178 -21.12 10.32 4.53
N GLU A 179 -21.21 11.54 4.01
CA GLU A 179 -22.22 11.88 2.99
C GLU A 179 -22.06 11.00 1.74
N LEU A 180 -20.83 10.85 1.24
CA LEU A 180 -20.54 9.98 0.10
C LEU A 180 -20.92 8.52 0.39
N LEU A 181 -20.55 8.00 1.56
CA LEU A 181 -20.88 6.63 1.97
C LEU A 181 -22.39 6.41 2.09
N LEU A 182 -23.13 7.34 2.72
CA LEU A 182 -24.59 7.26 2.85
C LEU A 182 -25.28 7.30 1.48
N ARG A 183 -24.84 8.18 0.59
CA ARG A 183 -25.34 8.25 -0.80
C ARG A 183 -25.08 6.94 -1.54
N THR A 184 -23.88 6.36 -1.38
CA THR A 184 -23.50 5.09 -2.00
C THR A 184 -24.35 3.93 -1.51
N LEU A 185 -24.58 3.85 -0.20
CA LEU A 185 -25.45 2.80 0.38
C LEU A 185 -26.88 2.91 -0.17
N ARG A 186 -27.46 4.13 -0.19
CA ARG A 186 -28.79 4.34 -0.77
C ARG A 186 -28.83 3.96 -2.24
N TYR A 187 -27.81 4.34 -3.01
CA TYR A 187 -27.70 4.02 -4.42
C TYR A 187 -27.65 2.50 -4.65
N ARG A 188 -26.84 1.78 -3.85
CA ARG A 188 -26.80 0.32 -3.88
C ARG A 188 -28.16 -0.30 -3.58
N ASP A 189 -28.79 0.12 -2.49
CA ASP A 189 -30.07 -0.43 -2.03
C ASP A 189 -31.18 -0.17 -3.06
N ASP A 190 -31.18 0.98 -3.72
CA ASP A 190 -32.11 1.31 -4.80
C ASP A 190 -31.88 0.44 -6.05
N LYS A 191 -30.62 0.14 -6.40
CA LYS A 191 -30.28 -0.81 -7.48
C LYS A 191 -30.74 -2.23 -7.14
N GLU A 192 -30.46 -2.72 -5.94
CA GLU A 192 -30.87 -4.04 -5.46
C GLU A 192 -32.39 -4.19 -5.40
N ALA A 193 -33.10 -3.11 -5.07
CA ALA A 193 -34.56 -3.07 -5.09
C ALA A 193 -35.19 -2.92 -6.50
N GLY A 194 -34.37 -2.85 -7.56
CA GLY A 194 -34.84 -2.69 -8.93
C GLY A 194 -35.40 -1.31 -9.28
N LYS A 195 -35.12 -0.26 -8.51
CA LYS A 195 -35.63 1.09 -8.72
C LYS A 195 -34.94 1.87 -9.84
N ASN A 196 -33.90 1.32 -10.46
CA ASN A 196 -33.14 1.93 -11.56
C ASN A 196 -32.74 3.40 -11.28
N PRO A 197 -31.95 3.68 -10.22
CA PRO A 197 -31.49 5.03 -9.95
C PRO A 197 -30.66 5.57 -11.11
N ALA A 198 -30.67 6.90 -11.31
CA ALA A 198 -29.83 7.54 -12.33
C ALA A 198 -28.37 7.16 -12.13
N PHE A 199 -27.67 6.85 -13.22
CA PHE A 199 -26.26 6.49 -13.18
C PHE A 199 -25.41 7.62 -12.58
N ASP A 200 -24.62 7.29 -11.55
CA ASP A 200 -23.66 8.20 -10.94
C ASP A 200 -22.29 7.48 -10.86
N MET A 201 -21.35 7.94 -11.68
CA MET A 201 -20.02 7.33 -11.80
C MET A 201 -19.23 7.34 -10.48
N LYS A 202 -19.45 8.34 -9.61
CA LYS A 202 -18.81 8.41 -8.30
C LYS A 202 -19.37 7.36 -7.34
N LEU A 203 -20.68 7.19 -7.35
CA LEU A 203 -21.33 6.20 -6.50
C LEU A 203 -21.01 4.77 -6.99
N GLU A 204 -20.99 4.53 -8.31
CA GLU A 204 -20.54 3.25 -8.87
C GLU A 204 -19.12 2.89 -8.42
N ALA A 205 -18.19 3.85 -8.46
CA ALA A 205 -16.81 3.63 -8.02
C ALA A 205 -16.67 3.29 -6.53
N MET A 206 -17.64 3.71 -5.70
CA MET A 206 -17.68 3.43 -4.27
C MET A 206 -18.35 2.10 -3.92
N LEU A 207 -19.13 1.48 -4.83
CA LEU A 207 -19.79 0.20 -4.56
C LEU A 207 -18.85 -0.89 -4.06
N PRO A 208 -17.66 -1.12 -4.65
CA PRO A 208 -16.72 -2.13 -4.14
C PRO A 208 -16.28 -1.89 -2.69
N VAL A 209 -16.27 -0.64 -2.21
CA VAL A 209 -15.94 -0.29 -0.82
C VAL A 209 -17.07 -0.71 0.11
N VAL A 210 -18.31 -0.28 -0.16
CA VAL A 210 -19.46 -0.58 0.70
C VAL A 210 -19.89 -2.05 0.64
N ASN A 211 -19.53 -2.78 -0.44
CA ASN A 211 -19.70 -4.22 -0.57
C ASN A 211 -18.56 -5.01 0.12
N GLY A 212 -17.51 -4.33 0.62
CA GLY A 212 -16.38 -4.99 1.27
C GLY A 212 -15.47 -5.77 0.30
N GLU A 213 -15.49 -5.46 -0.98
CA GLU A 213 -14.63 -6.08 -2.00
C GLU A 213 -13.21 -5.52 -1.96
N ILE A 214 -13.09 -4.20 -1.73
CA ILE A 214 -11.82 -3.49 -1.53
C ILE A 214 -11.85 -2.68 -0.24
N PRO A 215 -10.70 -2.47 0.42
CA PRO A 215 -10.63 -1.62 1.61
C PRO A 215 -10.68 -0.13 1.26
N LEU A 216 -11.17 0.66 2.23
CA LEU A 216 -10.89 2.07 2.32
C LEU A 216 -9.44 2.24 2.84
N LYS A 217 -8.58 2.90 2.06
CA LYS A 217 -7.15 3.07 2.33
C LYS A 217 -6.90 4.49 2.81
N CYS A 218 -6.75 4.65 4.12
CA CYS A 218 -6.83 5.94 4.80
C CYS A 218 -5.46 6.51 5.16
N HIS A 219 -5.10 7.62 4.55
CA HIS A 219 -4.03 8.49 5.01
C HIS A 219 -4.44 9.16 6.33
N ALA A 220 -3.69 8.90 7.40
CA ALA A 220 -3.87 9.55 8.69
C ALA A 220 -2.56 9.53 9.49
N HIS A 221 -2.14 10.70 9.99
CA HIS A 221 -0.93 10.83 10.80
C HIS A 221 -1.25 10.97 12.30
N ARG A 222 -2.18 11.86 12.66
CA ARG A 222 -2.50 12.18 14.04
C ARG A 222 -3.42 11.14 14.67
N ALA A 223 -3.29 10.94 15.96
CA ALA A 223 -4.10 9.99 16.72
C ALA A 223 -5.61 10.23 16.57
N ASP A 224 -6.07 11.50 16.59
CA ASP A 224 -7.48 11.86 16.43
C ASP A 224 -8.01 11.56 15.01
N ASP A 225 -7.19 11.75 13.97
CA ASP A 225 -7.53 11.42 12.58
C ASP A 225 -7.56 9.90 12.37
N ILE A 226 -6.59 9.17 12.93
CA ILE A 226 -6.52 7.70 12.90
C ILE A 226 -7.78 7.08 13.53
N LEU A 227 -8.12 7.51 14.75
CA LEU A 227 -9.31 7.01 15.46
C LEU A 227 -10.62 7.45 14.78
N THR A 228 -10.63 8.59 14.07
CA THR A 228 -11.79 8.99 13.26
C THR A 228 -11.97 8.11 12.05
N ALA A 229 -10.89 7.73 11.35
CA ALA A 229 -10.93 6.77 10.25
C ALA A 229 -11.47 5.41 10.71
N VAL A 230 -10.98 4.90 11.84
CA VAL A 230 -11.47 3.65 12.47
C VAL A 230 -12.95 3.75 12.81
N ARG A 231 -13.38 4.85 13.45
CA ARG A 231 -14.78 5.08 13.81
C ARG A 231 -15.71 5.04 12.61
N ILE A 232 -15.34 5.73 11.52
CA ILE A 232 -16.14 5.75 10.28
C ILE A 232 -16.17 4.35 9.63
N ALA A 233 -15.04 3.66 9.57
CA ALA A 233 -15.00 2.31 9.02
C ALA A 233 -15.93 1.35 9.80
N ARG A 234 -15.97 1.45 11.13
CA ARG A 234 -16.89 0.69 11.99
C ARG A 234 -18.36 1.08 11.76
N GLU A 235 -18.64 2.38 11.72
CA GLU A 235 -19.98 2.94 11.50
C GLU A 235 -20.63 2.38 10.22
N PHE A 236 -19.83 2.15 9.19
CA PHE A 236 -20.30 1.67 7.89
C PHE A 236 -19.93 0.21 7.57
N GLY A 237 -19.31 -0.51 8.48
CA GLY A 237 -18.91 -1.92 8.27
C GLY A 237 -17.84 -2.10 7.18
N LEU A 238 -16.93 -1.14 6.99
CA LEU A 238 -15.96 -1.14 5.91
C LEU A 238 -14.68 -1.90 6.29
N LYS A 239 -14.04 -2.51 5.29
CA LYS A 239 -12.63 -2.88 5.39
C LYS A 239 -11.78 -1.63 5.39
N LEU A 240 -10.79 -1.56 6.29
CA LEU A 240 -9.92 -0.41 6.47
C LEU A 240 -8.45 -0.82 6.42
N THR A 241 -7.61 0.02 5.83
CA THR A 241 -6.16 0.06 6.07
C THR A 241 -5.75 1.48 6.43
N LEU A 242 -4.76 1.62 7.32
CA LEU A 242 -4.26 2.91 7.76
C LEU A 242 -2.87 3.16 7.18
N ASP A 243 -2.71 4.26 6.45
CA ASP A 243 -1.43 4.68 5.91
C ASP A 243 -0.77 5.70 6.85
N HIS A 244 0.56 5.60 7.00
CA HIS A 244 1.45 6.44 7.81
C HIS A 244 1.37 6.18 9.30
N CYS A 245 0.22 6.35 9.94
CA CYS A 245 0.03 6.08 11.36
C CYS A 245 1.11 6.73 12.26
N THR A 246 1.50 7.98 11.99
CA THR A 246 2.64 8.63 12.67
C THR A 246 2.48 8.68 14.20
N ASP A 247 1.28 9.02 14.70
CA ASP A 247 0.93 8.99 16.12
C ASP A 247 0.47 7.61 16.61
N GLY A 248 0.56 6.57 15.77
CA GLY A 248 0.10 5.23 16.12
C GLY A 248 0.76 4.66 17.36
N GLU A 249 2.02 5.02 17.61
CA GLU A 249 2.75 4.63 18.82
C GLU A 249 2.09 5.14 20.11
N LEU A 250 1.45 6.33 20.06
CA LEU A 250 0.76 6.94 21.20
C LEU A 250 -0.55 6.25 21.57
N ILE A 251 -1.14 5.49 20.63
CA ILE A 251 -2.45 4.84 20.75
C ILE A 251 -2.37 3.35 20.35
N ALA A 252 -1.21 2.74 20.52
CA ALA A 252 -0.96 1.36 20.08
C ALA A 252 -1.89 0.35 20.76
N ASP A 253 -2.21 0.55 22.04
CA ASP A 253 -3.16 -0.26 22.81
C ASP A 253 -4.60 -0.15 22.30
N GLU A 254 -5.04 1.04 21.85
CA GLU A 254 -6.34 1.21 21.22
C GLU A 254 -6.37 0.57 19.83
N LEU A 255 -5.34 0.79 19.00
CA LEU A 255 -5.26 0.19 17.68
C LEU A 255 -5.18 -1.34 17.72
N ALA A 256 -4.54 -1.92 18.75
CA ALA A 256 -4.48 -3.36 18.93
C ALA A 256 -5.87 -4.00 19.10
N LYS A 257 -6.85 -3.28 19.67
CA LYS A 257 -8.24 -3.75 19.81
C LYS A 257 -8.96 -3.76 18.45
N GLU A 258 -8.51 -2.94 17.51
CA GLU A 258 -9.15 -2.76 16.20
C GLU A 258 -8.70 -3.77 15.14
N GLN A 259 -7.47 -4.33 15.30
CA GLN A 259 -6.85 -5.28 14.37
C GLN A 259 -6.80 -4.79 12.90
N VAL A 260 -6.71 -3.47 12.71
CA VAL A 260 -6.61 -2.85 11.38
C VAL A 260 -5.18 -2.95 10.88
N PRO A 261 -4.93 -3.39 9.63
CA PRO A 261 -3.60 -3.35 9.03
C PRO A 261 -3.08 -1.91 8.92
N VAL A 262 -1.83 -1.70 9.31
CA VAL A 262 -1.16 -0.39 9.29
C VAL A 262 0.06 -0.39 8.37
N PHE A 263 0.19 0.67 7.56
CA PHE A 263 1.31 0.88 6.65
C PHE A 263 2.13 2.07 7.14
N VAL A 264 3.22 1.79 7.84
CA VAL A 264 4.01 2.80 8.57
C VAL A 264 5.13 3.37 7.70
N GLY A 265 5.15 4.67 7.56
CA GLY A 265 6.15 5.40 6.79
C GLY A 265 5.57 6.66 6.13
N PRO A 266 6.42 7.44 5.42
CA PRO A 266 7.87 7.27 5.25
C PRO A 266 8.64 7.65 6.54
N SER A 267 9.49 6.74 7.04
CA SER A 267 10.24 7.01 8.28
C SER A 267 11.54 7.78 8.01
N LEU A 268 12.17 7.55 6.86
CA LEU A 268 13.31 8.34 6.40
C LEU A 268 12.86 9.75 5.99
N GLY A 269 13.72 10.73 6.17
CA GLY A 269 13.43 12.12 5.83
C GLY A 269 12.91 12.97 6.99
N GLY A 270 12.77 14.29 6.75
CA GLY A 270 12.47 15.31 7.76
C GLY A 270 11.01 15.33 8.25
N LYS A 271 10.77 16.11 9.31
CA LYS A 271 9.42 16.42 9.82
C LYS A 271 8.90 17.68 9.13
N THR A 272 8.44 17.54 7.90
CA THR A 272 8.09 18.65 7.01
C THR A 272 6.70 19.24 7.25
N LYS A 273 5.86 18.58 8.05
CA LYS A 273 4.50 19.00 8.41
C LYS A 273 4.28 18.90 9.91
N VAL A 274 3.32 19.65 10.44
CA VAL A 274 2.94 19.64 11.86
C VAL A 274 2.50 18.22 12.30
N GLU A 275 1.75 17.53 11.49
CA GLU A 275 1.28 16.17 11.78
C GLU A 275 2.39 15.09 11.78
N LEU A 276 3.61 15.43 11.31
CA LEU A 276 4.80 14.58 11.39
C LEU A 276 5.66 14.82 12.63
N ARG A 277 5.25 15.69 13.56
CA ARG A 277 6.05 16.08 14.73
C ARG A 277 6.52 14.88 15.57
N ASN A 278 5.69 13.84 15.67
CA ASN A 278 5.98 12.61 16.43
C ASN A 278 6.56 11.49 15.57
N LYS A 279 6.97 11.77 14.31
CA LYS A 279 7.54 10.75 13.43
C LYS A 279 8.76 10.10 14.06
N SER A 280 8.75 8.77 14.12
CA SER A 280 9.78 7.95 14.77
C SER A 280 10.05 6.68 13.95
N PHE A 281 11.29 6.16 14.08
CA PHE A 281 11.62 4.84 13.56
C PHE A 281 11.06 3.70 14.43
N THR A 282 10.66 3.98 15.67
CA THR A 282 10.13 2.98 16.61
C THR A 282 8.67 2.65 16.37
N THR A 283 7.91 3.54 15.71
CA THR A 283 6.46 3.40 15.51
C THR A 283 6.06 2.03 14.92
N ALA A 284 6.75 1.60 13.85
CA ALA A 284 6.45 0.30 13.23
C ALA A 284 6.67 -0.88 14.18
N GLY A 285 7.79 -0.86 14.92
CA GLY A 285 8.12 -1.89 15.92
C GLY A 285 7.13 -1.91 17.09
N THR A 286 6.72 -0.75 17.58
CA THR A 286 5.75 -0.63 18.68
C THR A 286 4.38 -1.19 18.26
N LEU A 287 3.87 -0.83 17.10
CA LEU A 287 2.60 -1.35 16.58
C LEU A 287 2.66 -2.86 16.31
N TYR A 288 3.79 -3.36 15.78
CA TYR A 288 3.99 -4.79 15.59
C TYR A 288 3.97 -5.56 16.92
N ARG A 289 4.67 -5.06 17.97
CA ARG A 289 4.66 -5.67 19.31
C ARG A 289 3.27 -5.63 19.96
N ALA A 290 2.46 -4.63 19.63
CA ALA A 290 1.06 -4.56 20.05
C ALA A 290 0.16 -5.56 19.33
N GLY A 291 0.68 -6.38 18.38
CA GLY A 291 -0.04 -7.44 17.68
C GLY A 291 -0.70 -7.03 16.37
N LEU A 292 -0.43 -5.82 15.86
CA LEU A 292 -0.96 -5.35 14.58
C LEU A 292 -0.21 -5.95 13.39
N THR A 293 -0.90 -6.08 12.26
CA THR A 293 -0.26 -6.34 10.96
C THR A 293 0.36 -5.04 10.46
N VAL A 294 1.68 -4.99 10.41
CA VAL A 294 2.44 -3.79 10.03
C VAL A 294 3.20 -4.01 8.74
N SER A 295 3.11 -3.08 7.80
CA SER A 295 3.97 -2.96 6.64
C SER A 295 4.76 -1.64 6.71
N ILE A 296 6.03 -1.68 6.29
CA ILE A 296 6.83 -0.47 6.14
C ILE A 296 6.70 0.01 4.71
N ILE A 297 6.50 1.33 4.53
CA ILE A 297 6.26 1.97 3.25
C ILE A 297 7.24 3.13 3.01
N THR A 298 7.49 3.43 1.75
CA THR A 298 8.29 4.57 1.33
C THR A 298 7.47 5.81 1.03
N ASP A 299 6.18 5.63 0.67
CA ASP A 299 5.34 6.71 0.16
C ASP A 299 6.03 7.41 -1.04
N ALA A 300 6.69 6.60 -1.90
CA ALA A 300 7.43 7.16 -3.04
C ALA A 300 6.52 8.09 -3.88
N PRO A 301 7.01 9.28 -4.25
CA PRO A 301 8.42 9.70 -4.31
C PRO A 301 8.97 10.34 -3.01
N VAL A 302 8.21 10.41 -1.91
CA VAL A 302 8.72 11.02 -0.65
C VAL A 302 10.04 10.37 -0.22
N ILE A 303 10.11 9.05 -0.26
CA ILE A 303 11.36 8.29 -0.24
C ILE A 303 11.38 7.46 -1.51
N PRO A 304 12.40 7.61 -2.38
CA PRO A 304 12.48 6.84 -3.61
C PRO A 304 12.39 5.34 -3.34
N LEU A 305 11.62 4.65 -4.17
CA LEU A 305 11.16 3.27 -3.90
C LEU A 305 12.31 2.25 -3.77
N GLN A 306 13.46 2.48 -4.44
CA GLN A 306 14.65 1.64 -4.29
C GLN A 306 15.20 1.57 -2.86
N TYR A 307 14.81 2.50 -1.99
CA TYR A 307 15.23 2.53 -0.59
C TYR A 307 14.28 1.80 0.37
N LEU A 308 13.24 1.12 -0.13
CA LEU A 308 12.34 0.32 0.70
C LEU A 308 13.07 -0.71 1.58
N PRO A 309 14.08 -1.48 1.09
CA PRO A 309 14.82 -2.39 1.95
C PRO A 309 15.59 -1.69 3.07
N LEU A 310 16.12 -0.49 2.80
CA LEU A 310 16.79 0.34 3.79
C LEU A 310 15.80 0.86 4.83
N ALA A 311 14.65 1.39 4.40
CA ALA A 311 13.59 1.86 5.29
C ALA A 311 13.09 0.73 6.22
N ALA A 312 12.95 -0.48 5.69
CA ALA A 312 12.60 -1.66 6.47
C ALA A 312 13.69 -2.03 7.50
N GLY A 313 14.96 -1.82 7.17
CA GLY A 313 16.08 -2.01 8.09
C GLY A 313 16.03 -1.07 9.30
N PHE A 314 15.69 0.20 9.09
CA PHE A 314 15.55 1.19 10.18
C PHE A 314 14.30 0.98 11.04
N GLY A 315 13.22 0.41 10.48
CA GLY A 315 12.02 0.08 11.24
C GLY A 315 12.17 -1.12 12.18
N ARG A 316 13.36 -1.73 12.23
CA ARG A 316 13.71 -2.71 13.27
C ARG A 316 13.87 -1.98 14.61
N SER A 317 13.27 -2.53 15.66
CA SER A 317 13.45 -1.98 17.00
C SER A 317 14.91 -2.03 17.43
N ALA A 318 15.31 -1.07 18.28
CA ALA A 318 16.64 -1.05 18.91
C ALA A 318 16.97 -2.33 19.70
N ASP A 319 15.98 -3.17 20.00
CA ASP A 319 16.11 -4.39 20.79
C ASP A 319 16.39 -5.66 19.96
N GLY A 320 16.82 -5.53 18.71
CA GLY A 320 17.23 -6.66 17.85
C GLY A 320 16.10 -7.57 17.36
N GLY A 321 14.86 -7.33 17.76
CA GLY A 321 13.65 -7.99 17.28
C GLY A 321 13.22 -7.41 15.94
N GLY A 322 13.63 -8.02 14.83
CA GLY A 322 13.37 -7.47 13.50
C GLY A 322 11.90 -7.51 13.12
N VAL A 323 11.35 -6.40 12.64
CA VAL A 323 10.12 -6.32 11.83
C VAL A 323 10.34 -7.01 10.45
N ALA A 324 11.21 -8.00 10.39
CA ALA A 324 11.61 -8.69 9.16
C ALA A 324 10.79 -9.95 8.90
N ARG A 325 9.54 -10.03 9.38
CA ARG A 325 8.64 -11.15 9.04
C ARG A 325 7.36 -10.64 8.41
N HIS A 326 7.48 -9.88 7.33
CA HIS A 326 6.33 -9.41 6.57
C HIS A 326 5.67 -10.48 5.68
N HIS A 327 6.07 -11.75 5.80
CA HIS A 327 5.43 -12.86 5.11
C HIS A 327 5.24 -14.02 6.09
N HIS A 328 4.04 -14.22 6.57
CA HIS A 328 3.53 -15.30 7.43
C HIS A 328 3.71 -15.13 8.94
N GLN A 329 2.68 -14.63 9.60
CA GLN A 329 2.14 -15.30 10.77
C GLN A 329 0.79 -15.90 10.38
N PRO A 330 0.52 -17.18 10.68
CA PRO A 330 -0.82 -17.75 10.61
C PRO A 330 -1.58 -17.27 11.86
N GLY A 331 -2.21 -16.12 11.77
CA GLY A 331 -3.36 -15.79 12.62
C GLY A 331 -4.59 -16.46 12.02
N PRO A 332 -5.70 -16.66 12.77
CA PRO A 332 -6.91 -17.27 12.26
C PRO A 332 -7.38 -16.50 11.01
N GLN A 333 -7.43 -17.20 9.90
CA GLN A 333 -7.68 -16.68 8.56
C GLN A 333 -9.08 -16.07 8.42
N PRO A 334 -9.23 -14.78 8.03
CA PRO A 334 -10.25 -14.44 7.07
C PRO A 334 -9.71 -14.82 5.69
N ARG A 335 -10.49 -15.58 4.93
CA ARG A 335 -10.14 -16.12 3.62
C ARG A 335 -10.06 -15.03 2.55
N HIS A 336 -9.02 -14.20 2.57
CA HIS A 336 -8.63 -13.40 1.40
C HIS A 336 -7.11 -13.23 1.43
N ARG A 337 -6.43 -14.22 0.86
CA ARG A 337 -5.00 -14.17 0.60
C ARG A 337 -4.73 -13.10 -0.45
N CYS A 338 -3.97 -12.06 -0.10
CA CYS A 338 -3.23 -11.30 -1.11
C CYS A 338 -2.43 -12.33 -1.93
N ALA A 339 -2.64 -12.37 -3.25
CA ALA A 339 -2.04 -13.35 -4.13
C ALA A 339 -0.55 -13.07 -4.36
N CYS A 340 0.25 -13.09 -3.29
CA CYS A 340 1.67 -13.42 -3.33
C CYS A 340 1.81 -14.86 -2.87
N ARG A 341 1.00 -15.76 -3.41
CA ARG A 341 1.32 -17.17 -3.42
C ARG A 341 2.15 -17.49 -4.65
N GLN A 342 3.17 -18.27 -4.39
CA GLN A 342 3.86 -19.08 -5.35
C GLN A 342 2.97 -19.37 -6.58
N SER A 343 3.19 -18.68 -7.63
CA SER A 343 2.83 -19.08 -8.99
C SER A 343 3.86 -18.50 -9.93
#